data_ddfb18b28220905587a6004bc21abfcf
#
_entry.id   ddfb18b28220905587a6004bc21abfcf
#
_cell.length_a   1.000
_cell.length_b   1.000
_cell.length_c   1.000
_cell.angle_alpha   90.00
_cell.angle_beta   90.00
_cell.angle_gamma   90.00
#
_symmetry.space_group_name_H-M   'P 1'
#
loop_
_entity.id
_entity.type
_entity.pdbx_description
1 polymer ?
#
loop_
_entity_poly.entity_id
_entity_poly.type
_entity_poly.pdbx_seq_one_letter_code
_entity_poly.pdbx_strand_id
1 'polypeptide(L)'
;PLLGESDRALATSAPPGERVGDSHAPWRGGRVRSSSPIPRDKPTATGPGAYLPLAGLRVANFGWAWAGPAAGQVLGLLGAEVYKIETRARIDINRTLPPFADGIAGPDRSLQNHAGWAGNGSVQLNLKKPEARELARKLVAISDIAIENFGPGVLEQLDLGYERLREAKSDIIMVSMPGAGITGPLSHLRTYGNSLGGISGIDEITGYWGDAPCPMENGFADPYCGAAAAWAALLAVEHHRRTGRGQRIDCSQQEALMQMVGPLFMDYSLNGRTAGRVGNRHPLGAAAPHGVFPCQGDDRWISIAVYTNEEWKGLVQAMGDPGWTRPFASLDQRIAGIDALHAHLSNWTAGFVDRELAELLQGYGVAAAPVLDVAGLLSDPQYVARETFIEVTHPLGFQETIYGAYIKTSRSDVKVRPGPAIGQDNDHVFGELLGLSERRIRQLVADEVIY
;
A
#
# COMPACT_ATOMS: atom_id res chain seq x y z
N PRO A 1 43.68 -6.81 -16.56
CA PRO A 1 44.41 -8.04 -16.69
C PRO A 1 44.22 -8.87 -15.42
N LEU A 2 43.98 -10.13 -15.58
CA LEU A 2 43.71 -11.16 -14.56
C LEU A 2 42.24 -11.49 -14.35
N LEU A 3 41.67 -12.31 -15.23
CA LEU A 3 40.75 -13.37 -14.92
C LEU A 3 41.05 -14.56 -15.84
N GLY A 4 41.58 -15.62 -15.22
CA GLY A 4 41.92 -16.85 -15.87
C GLY A 4 40.69 -17.67 -16.23
N GLU A 5 40.82 -18.36 -17.35
CA GLU A 5 39.96 -19.46 -17.79
C GLU A 5 40.01 -20.61 -16.79
N SER A 6 38.89 -21.01 -16.25
CA SER A 6 38.56 -22.40 -15.86
C SER A 6 37.11 -22.41 -15.34
N ASP A 7 36.25 -23.04 -16.13
CA ASP A 7 35.21 -23.97 -15.71
C ASP A 7 34.18 -24.18 -16.83
N ARG A 8 34.66 -24.84 -17.88
CA ARG A 8 33.78 -25.66 -18.72
C ARG A 8 33.90 -27.09 -18.19
N ALA A 9 32.86 -27.57 -17.51
CA ALA A 9 32.46 -28.97 -17.48
C ALA A 9 31.51 -29.21 -16.30
N LEU A 10 30.23 -29.35 -16.58
CA LEU A 10 29.30 -30.25 -15.89
C LEU A 10 27.93 -30.16 -16.60
N ALA A 11 27.92 -30.73 -17.79
CA ALA A 11 26.69 -31.20 -18.43
C ALA A 11 26.87 -32.68 -18.65
N THR A 12 26.27 -33.56 -17.83
CA THR A 12 25.87 -34.90 -18.23
C THR A 12 24.86 -35.50 -17.26
N SER A 13 23.75 -35.92 -17.86
CA SER A 13 22.94 -37.11 -17.62
C SER A 13 21.89 -37.05 -16.51
N ALA A 14 20.66 -36.75 -16.93
CA ALA A 14 19.45 -37.28 -16.32
C ALA A 14 19.14 -38.66 -16.95
N PRO A 15 18.71 -39.64 -16.17
CA PRO A 15 18.24 -40.93 -16.69
C PRO A 15 16.81 -40.82 -17.25
N PRO A 16 16.44 -41.67 -18.23
CA PRO A 16 15.13 -41.64 -18.88
C PRO A 16 14.06 -42.41 -18.09
N GLY A 17 12.87 -41.82 -17.98
CA GLY A 17 11.63 -42.55 -18.03
C GLY A 17 10.99 -42.99 -16.73
N GLU A 18 10.15 -42.13 -16.17
CA GLU A 18 8.89 -42.57 -15.56
C GLU A 18 7.76 -41.67 -16.04
N ARG A 19 6.79 -42.29 -16.74
CA ARG A 19 5.55 -41.63 -17.16
C ARG A 19 4.70 -41.40 -15.93
N VAL A 20 4.48 -40.18 -15.58
CA VAL A 20 3.44 -39.77 -14.61
C VAL A 20 2.09 -39.93 -15.31
N GLY A 21 1.31 -40.90 -14.79
CA GLY A 21 -0.02 -41.22 -15.29
C GLY A 21 -0.99 -40.05 -15.07
N ASP A 22 -1.78 -39.78 -16.12
CA ASP A 22 -2.97 -38.94 -16.09
C ASP A 22 -3.96 -39.46 -15.03
N SER A 23 -4.11 -38.71 -13.94
CA SER A 23 -5.25 -38.89 -13.05
C SER A 23 -6.01 -37.56 -12.93
N HIS A 24 -6.71 -37.18 -13.99
CA HIS A 24 -7.82 -36.25 -13.90
C HIS A 24 -9.05 -36.94 -13.31
N ALA A 25 -9.12 -37.04 -11.99
CA ALA A 25 -10.37 -37.32 -11.31
C ALA A 25 -11.10 -35.99 -11.09
N PRO A 26 -12.39 -35.83 -11.52
CA PRO A 26 -13.15 -34.62 -11.26
C PRO A 26 -13.40 -34.48 -9.77
N TRP A 27 -13.12 -33.29 -9.25
CA TRP A 27 -13.32 -32.89 -7.87
C TRP A 27 -14.81 -33.08 -7.50
N ARG A 28 -15.13 -34.14 -6.76
CA ARG A 28 -16.45 -34.35 -6.17
C ARG A 28 -16.51 -33.60 -4.85
N GLY A 29 -17.27 -32.51 -4.82
CA GLY A 29 -17.55 -31.71 -3.63
C GLY A 29 -18.10 -32.55 -2.47
N GLY A 30 -17.25 -32.92 -1.53
CA GLY A 30 -17.63 -33.48 -0.26
C GLY A 30 -18.33 -32.41 0.59
N ARG A 31 -19.53 -32.70 1.10
CA ARG A 31 -20.19 -31.84 2.08
C ARG A 31 -19.30 -31.74 3.33
N VAL A 32 -18.70 -30.56 3.53
CA VAL A 32 -17.99 -30.24 4.75
C VAL A 32 -19.03 -30.02 5.86
N ARG A 33 -18.98 -30.84 6.92
CA ARG A 33 -19.77 -30.61 8.12
C ARG A 33 -19.30 -29.31 8.76
N SER A 34 -20.22 -28.39 8.96
CA SER A 34 -20.01 -27.12 9.65
C SER A 34 -19.59 -27.36 11.10
N SER A 35 -18.33 -27.06 11.43
CA SER A 35 -17.93 -26.81 12.81
C SER A 35 -18.14 -25.33 13.11
N SER A 36 -18.65 -25.05 14.28
CA SER A 36 -19.17 -23.80 14.81
C SER A 36 -18.67 -22.50 14.16
N PRO A 37 -19.57 -21.70 13.61
CA PRO A 37 -19.18 -20.42 13.03
C PRO A 37 -18.87 -19.41 14.13
N ILE A 38 -18.00 -18.45 13.82
CA ILE A 38 -17.99 -17.14 14.50
C ILE A 38 -19.44 -16.72 14.71
N PRO A 39 -19.85 -16.31 15.91
CA PRO A 39 -21.24 -16.02 16.20
C PRO A 39 -21.84 -15.12 15.13
N ARG A 40 -22.83 -15.64 14.43
CA ARG A 40 -23.65 -14.88 13.50
C ARG A 40 -24.72 -14.14 14.29
N ASP A 41 -24.35 -13.33 15.24
CA ASP A 41 -25.23 -12.28 15.68
C ASP A 41 -25.25 -11.28 14.54
N LYS A 42 -26.30 -11.40 13.71
CA LYS A 42 -26.60 -10.39 12.71
C LYS A 42 -26.67 -9.07 13.44
N PRO A 43 -25.84 -8.07 13.10
CA PRO A 43 -26.04 -6.74 13.62
C PRO A 43 -27.49 -6.35 13.32
N THR A 44 -28.24 -6.02 14.34
CA THR A 44 -29.64 -5.58 14.26
C THR A 44 -29.76 -4.14 13.73
N ALA A 45 -28.87 -3.73 12.88
CA ALA A 45 -28.91 -2.43 12.23
C ALA A 45 -29.79 -2.49 10.99
N THR A 46 -31.04 -2.05 11.15
CA THR A 46 -32.01 -1.87 10.08
C THR A 46 -31.85 -0.48 9.47
N GLY A 47 -31.01 -0.34 8.42
CA GLY A 47 -30.89 0.88 7.65
C GLY A 47 -29.89 0.71 6.51
N PRO A 48 -30.05 1.44 5.38
CA PRO A 48 -28.99 1.50 4.37
C PRO A 48 -27.75 2.14 5.00
N GLY A 49 -26.60 1.45 4.94
CA GLY A 49 -25.31 1.92 5.49
C GLY A 49 -24.79 1.23 6.75
N ALA A 50 -25.57 0.35 7.38
CA ALA A 50 -25.26 -0.20 8.70
C ALA A 50 -24.33 -1.43 8.70
N TYR A 51 -24.01 -2.03 7.55
CA TYR A 51 -23.25 -3.27 7.49
C TYR A 51 -21.90 -3.09 6.78
N LEU A 52 -20.83 -3.02 7.57
CA LEU A 52 -19.46 -3.07 7.03
C LEU A 52 -18.98 -4.52 6.93
N PRO A 53 -18.23 -4.88 5.86
CA PRO A 53 -17.84 -6.28 5.59
C PRO A 53 -17.06 -6.98 6.70
N LEU A 54 -16.29 -6.21 7.50
CA LEU A 54 -15.45 -6.70 8.58
C LEU A 54 -15.96 -6.28 9.97
N ALA A 55 -17.22 -5.80 10.07
CA ALA A 55 -17.81 -5.48 11.37
C ALA A 55 -17.76 -6.70 12.29
N GLY A 56 -17.27 -6.50 13.51
CA GLY A 56 -17.07 -7.55 14.51
C GLY A 56 -15.73 -8.27 14.45
N LEU A 57 -14.87 -7.98 13.45
CA LEU A 57 -13.48 -8.42 13.49
C LEU A 57 -12.61 -7.43 14.25
N ARG A 58 -11.67 -7.96 15.03
CA ARG A 58 -10.70 -7.17 15.80
C ARG A 58 -9.26 -7.50 15.39
N VAL A 59 -8.43 -6.45 15.30
CA VAL A 59 -7.05 -6.52 14.88
C VAL A 59 -6.13 -5.94 15.94
N ALA A 60 -5.22 -6.74 16.45
CA ALA A 60 -4.08 -6.30 17.26
C ALA A 60 -2.90 -5.95 16.34
N ASN A 61 -2.63 -4.67 16.15
CA ASN A 61 -1.62 -4.21 15.19
C ASN A 61 -0.35 -3.77 15.92
N PHE A 62 0.69 -4.61 15.89
CA PHE A 62 2.01 -4.31 16.42
C PHE A 62 2.87 -3.50 15.42
N GLY A 63 2.34 -3.27 14.22
CA GLY A 63 3.07 -2.63 13.11
C GLY A 63 3.69 -1.30 13.50
N TRP A 64 4.87 -1.01 12.95
CA TRP A 64 5.67 0.19 13.16
C TRP A 64 5.74 1.03 11.89
N ALA A 65 5.98 2.32 12.02
CA ALA A 65 6.04 3.29 10.94
C ALA A 65 4.75 3.33 10.10
N TRP A 66 4.76 2.87 8.86
CA TRP A 66 3.60 3.02 7.98
C TRP A 66 3.03 1.69 7.47
N ALA A 67 3.84 0.72 7.03
CA ALA A 67 3.34 -0.49 6.37
C ALA A 67 2.33 -1.29 7.20
N GLY A 68 2.62 -1.57 8.48
CA GLY A 68 1.70 -2.26 9.37
C GLY A 68 0.43 -1.45 9.67
N PRO A 69 0.53 -0.17 10.06
CA PRO A 69 -0.63 0.71 10.21
C PRO A 69 -1.45 0.87 8.93
N ALA A 70 -0.85 0.90 7.74
CA ALA A 70 -1.57 0.96 6.46
C ALA A 70 -2.40 -0.30 6.20
N ALA A 71 -1.89 -1.49 6.56
CA ALA A 71 -2.71 -2.70 6.54
C ALA A 71 -3.90 -2.58 7.48
N GLY A 72 -3.69 -2.07 8.69
CA GLY A 72 -4.75 -1.77 9.66
C GLY A 72 -5.76 -0.77 9.12
N GLN A 73 -5.32 0.28 8.44
CA GLN A 73 -6.19 1.28 7.81
C GLN A 73 -7.15 0.67 6.80
N VAL A 74 -6.66 -0.19 5.89
CA VAL A 74 -7.52 -0.88 4.91
C VAL A 74 -8.57 -1.75 5.60
N LEU A 75 -8.18 -2.50 6.63
CA LEU A 75 -9.10 -3.33 7.39
C LEU A 75 -10.10 -2.48 8.19
N GLY A 76 -9.66 -1.37 8.77
CA GLY A 76 -10.49 -0.41 9.48
C GLY A 76 -11.53 0.26 8.58
N LEU A 77 -11.16 0.66 7.35
CA LEU A 77 -12.09 1.16 6.34
C LEU A 77 -13.20 0.17 6.02
N LEU A 78 -12.91 -1.12 6.08
CA LEU A 78 -13.88 -2.19 5.85
C LEU A 78 -14.68 -2.57 7.12
N GLY A 79 -14.42 -1.93 8.26
CA GLY A 79 -15.20 -2.06 9.48
C GLY A 79 -14.57 -2.88 10.60
N ALA A 80 -13.31 -3.32 10.47
CA ALA A 80 -12.61 -3.97 11.57
C ALA A 80 -12.27 -2.97 12.68
N GLU A 81 -12.28 -3.43 13.92
CA GLU A 81 -11.74 -2.71 15.07
C GLU A 81 -10.23 -2.92 15.11
N VAL A 82 -9.45 -1.90 14.78
CA VAL A 82 -7.99 -2.01 14.72
C VAL A 82 -7.36 -1.23 15.85
N TYR A 83 -6.54 -1.89 16.67
CA TYR A 83 -5.80 -1.27 17.76
C TYR A 83 -4.30 -1.37 17.50
N LYS A 84 -3.68 -0.23 17.16
CA LYS A 84 -2.23 -0.13 17.06
C LYS A 84 -1.62 -0.11 18.46
N ILE A 85 -0.70 -1.04 18.69
CA ILE A 85 0.06 -1.15 19.93
C ILE A 85 1.33 -0.32 19.80
N GLU A 86 1.49 0.68 20.65
CA GLU A 86 2.61 1.61 20.64
C GLU A 86 3.04 2.01 22.06
N THR A 87 4.03 2.86 22.22
CA THR A 87 4.51 3.27 23.55
C THR A 87 5.21 4.63 23.53
N ARG A 88 4.98 5.44 24.56
CA ARG A 88 5.74 6.69 24.78
C ARG A 88 7.21 6.44 25.16
N ALA A 89 7.55 5.26 25.68
CA ALA A 89 8.94 4.91 25.96
C ALA A 89 9.82 4.83 24.71
N ARG A 90 9.21 4.60 23.55
CA ARG A 90 9.83 4.65 22.23
C ARG A 90 8.75 5.08 21.23
N ILE A 91 8.66 6.38 21.00
CA ILE A 91 7.67 6.95 20.08
C ILE A 91 7.92 6.44 18.66
N ASP A 92 6.85 6.07 17.98
CA ASP A 92 6.89 5.64 16.58
C ASP A 92 7.39 6.79 15.68
N ILE A 93 8.21 6.45 14.70
CA ILE A 93 8.85 7.44 13.82
C ILE A 93 7.81 8.33 13.13
N ASN A 94 6.67 7.81 12.69
CA ASN A 94 5.63 8.59 12.04
C ASN A 94 4.98 9.65 12.96
N ARG A 95 5.14 9.53 14.27
CA ARG A 95 4.71 10.56 15.22
C ARG A 95 5.75 11.68 15.41
N THR A 96 6.96 11.52 14.85
CA THR A 96 8.08 12.45 15.02
C THR A 96 8.46 13.18 13.74
N LEU A 97 7.87 12.80 12.60
CA LEU A 97 8.20 13.37 11.30
C LEU A 97 7.29 14.55 10.95
N PRO A 98 7.85 15.62 10.34
CA PRO A 98 7.06 16.70 9.77
C PRO A 98 6.31 16.21 8.50
N PRO A 99 5.31 17.00 8.02
CA PRO A 99 4.85 18.27 8.59
C PRO A 99 4.01 18.08 9.86
N PHE A 100 3.93 19.12 10.68
CA PHE A 100 3.15 19.12 11.92
C PHE A 100 1.97 20.07 11.83
N ALA A 101 0.84 19.70 12.42
CA ALA A 101 -0.32 20.58 12.54
C ALA A 101 0.05 21.89 13.25
N ASP A 102 -0.38 23.01 12.68
CA ASP A 102 -0.05 24.39 13.12
C ASP A 102 1.46 24.68 13.19
N GLY A 103 2.32 23.85 12.55
CA GLY A 103 3.77 23.97 12.65
C GLY A 103 4.35 23.63 14.02
N ILE A 104 3.57 23.06 14.93
CA ILE A 104 3.96 22.75 16.30
C ILE A 104 4.37 21.29 16.41
N ALA A 105 5.64 21.01 16.68
CA ALA A 105 6.13 19.66 16.85
C ALA A 105 5.47 18.94 18.03
N GLY A 106 5.10 17.68 17.84
CA GLY A 106 4.51 16.86 18.90
C GLY A 106 4.00 15.52 18.36
N PRO A 107 3.95 14.46 19.18
CA PRO A 107 3.60 13.11 18.73
C PRO A 107 2.18 12.96 18.20
N ASP A 108 1.28 13.86 18.59
CA ASP A 108 -0.12 13.90 18.15
C ASP A 108 -0.37 15.05 17.17
N ARG A 109 0.68 15.59 16.55
CA ARG A 109 0.60 16.67 15.56
C ARG A 109 1.28 16.34 14.25
N SER A 110 1.91 15.18 14.13
CA SER A 110 2.53 14.73 12.88
C SER A 110 1.46 14.34 11.86
N LEU A 111 1.40 15.03 10.73
CA LEU A 111 0.45 14.74 9.64
C LEU A 111 0.75 13.39 8.96
N GLN A 112 1.97 12.88 9.08
CA GLN A 112 2.31 11.51 8.67
C GLN A 112 1.51 10.47 9.46
N ASN A 113 1.38 10.68 10.77
CA ASN A 113 0.56 9.83 11.63
C ASN A 113 -0.94 9.97 11.29
N HIS A 114 -1.43 11.20 11.12
CA HIS A 114 -2.85 11.44 10.86
C HIS A 114 -3.31 10.79 9.56
N ALA A 115 -2.53 10.95 8.49
CA ALA A 115 -2.83 10.34 7.20
C ALA A 115 -2.61 8.82 7.20
N GLY A 116 -1.46 8.36 7.68
CA GLY A 116 -1.04 6.96 7.57
C GLY A 116 -1.75 5.99 8.53
N TRP A 117 -2.38 6.53 9.60
CA TRP A 117 -3.05 5.70 10.61
C TRP A 117 -4.54 6.00 10.76
N ALA A 118 -5.12 6.73 9.85
CA ALA A 118 -6.55 6.98 9.81
C ALA A 118 -7.33 5.64 9.93
N GLY A 119 -8.33 5.60 10.79
CA GLY A 119 -9.12 4.40 11.03
C GLY A 119 -8.52 3.37 11.99
N ASN A 120 -7.27 3.52 12.43
CA ASN A 120 -6.73 2.75 13.54
C ASN A 120 -7.08 3.42 14.87
N GLY A 121 -7.22 2.64 15.94
CA GLY A 121 -7.16 3.08 17.33
C GLY A 121 -5.70 3.00 17.84
N SER A 122 -5.44 3.59 19.01
CA SER A 122 -4.13 3.58 19.65
C SER A 122 -4.20 3.10 21.10
N VAL A 123 -3.37 2.10 21.44
CA VAL A 123 -3.17 1.60 22.80
C VAL A 123 -1.69 1.60 23.15
N GLN A 124 -1.38 2.04 24.37
CA GLN A 124 0.00 2.13 24.83
C GLN A 124 0.40 0.92 25.68
N LEU A 125 1.46 0.23 25.25
CA LEU A 125 2.05 -0.89 25.98
C LEU A 125 3.58 -0.82 25.90
N ASN A 126 4.24 -0.76 27.05
CA ASN A 126 5.69 -0.88 27.15
C ASN A 126 6.13 -2.35 27.07
N LEU A 127 6.21 -2.92 25.86
CA LEU A 127 6.52 -4.33 25.64
C LEU A 127 7.88 -4.80 26.22
N LYS A 128 8.74 -3.90 26.71
CA LYS A 128 9.90 -4.28 27.50
C LYS A 128 9.51 -4.84 28.87
N LYS A 129 8.35 -4.48 29.39
CA LYS A 129 7.83 -4.95 30.68
C LYS A 129 7.08 -6.30 30.47
N PRO A 130 7.33 -7.32 31.32
CA PRO A 130 6.63 -8.61 31.21
C PRO A 130 5.11 -8.47 31.26
N GLU A 131 4.62 -7.57 32.11
CA GLU A 131 3.20 -7.35 32.29
C GLU A 131 2.51 -6.70 31.09
N ALA A 132 3.21 -5.81 30.36
CA ALA A 132 2.73 -5.27 29.10
C ALA A 132 2.60 -6.36 28.02
N ARG A 133 3.53 -7.32 27.98
CA ARG A 133 3.44 -8.48 27.09
C ARG A 133 2.25 -9.38 27.42
N GLU A 134 1.95 -9.54 28.72
CA GLU A 134 0.74 -10.27 29.13
C GLU A 134 -0.54 -9.55 28.70
N LEU A 135 -0.60 -8.23 28.83
CA LEU A 135 -1.72 -7.43 28.32
C LEU A 135 -1.86 -7.52 26.80
N ALA A 136 -0.73 -7.52 26.08
CA ALA A 136 -0.72 -7.72 24.63
C ALA A 136 -1.29 -9.10 24.25
N ARG A 137 -0.90 -10.18 24.96
CA ARG A 137 -1.49 -11.52 24.75
C ARG A 137 -2.98 -11.56 25.03
N LYS A 138 -3.43 -10.88 26.09
CA LYS A 138 -4.88 -10.76 26.39
C LYS A 138 -5.63 -10.03 25.28
N LEU A 139 -5.06 -8.97 24.72
CA LEU A 139 -5.64 -8.27 23.58
C LEU A 139 -5.72 -9.19 22.35
N VAL A 140 -4.65 -9.95 22.07
CA VAL A 140 -4.64 -10.94 20.98
C VAL A 140 -5.67 -12.04 21.22
N ALA A 141 -5.88 -12.49 22.46
CA ALA A 141 -6.87 -13.52 22.80
C ALA A 141 -8.31 -13.13 22.42
N ILE A 142 -8.60 -11.84 22.36
CA ILE A 142 -9.90 -11.30 21.94
C ILE A 142 -9.86 -10.71 20.51
N SER A 143 -8.77 -10.91 19.77
CA SER A 143 -8.59 -10.43 18.39
C SER A 143 -8.62 -11.60 17.40
N ASP A 144 -8.98 -11.32 16.16
CA ASP A 144 -9.01 -12.30 15.06
C ASP A 144 -7.73 -12.28 14.27
N ILE A 145 -7.08 -11.11 14.19
CA ILE A 145 -5.88 -10.87 13.41
C ILE A 145 -4.84 -10.19 14.29
N ALA A 146 -3.58 -10.60 14.16
CA ALA A 146 -2.41 -9.89 14.63
C ALA A 146 -1.55 -9.47 13.43
N ILE A 147 -1.09 -8.22 13.40
CA ILE A 147 -0.24 -7.68 12.32
C ILE A 147 1.07 -7.20 12.93
N GLU A 148 2.19 -7.48 12.24
CA GLU A 148 3.51 -6.93 12.58
C GLU A 148 4.37 -6.75 11.32
N ASN A 149 5.33 -5.82 11.37
CA ASN A 149 6.29 -5.58 10.29
C ASN A 149 7.73 -5.41 10.82
N PHE A 150 8.05 -6.09 11.90
CA PHE A 150 9.40 -6.11 12.46
C PHE A 150 10.31 -7.06 11.66
N GLY A 151 11.62 -6.97 11.92
CA GLY A 151 12.54 -8.00 11.46
C GLY A 151 12.26 -9.35 12.16
N PRO A 152 12.52 -10.48 11.49
CA PRO A 152 12.30 -11.82 12.05
C PRO A 152 12.93 -11.97 13.44
N GLY A 153 12.22 -12.65 14.32
CA GLY A 153 12.68 -12.90 15.69
C GLY A 153 12.40 -11.81 16.71
N VAL A 154 11.96 -10.61 16.29
CA VAL A 154 11.70 -9.52 17.25
C VAL A 154 10.52 -9.83 18.16
N LEU A 155 9.40 -10.30 17.63
CA LEU A 155 8.27 -10.69 18.47
C LEU A 155 8.56 -11.94 19.27
N GLU A 156 9.31 -12.87 18.75
CA GLU A 156 9.79 -14.05 19.50
C GLU A 156 10.62 -13.65 20.74
N GLN A 157 11.54 -12.69 20.59
CA GLN A 157 12.31 -12.14 21.72
C GLN A 157 11.44 -11.43 22.75
N LEU A 158 10.29 -10.91 22.35
CA LEU A 158 9.31 -10.28 23.22
C LEU A 158 8.31 -11.27 23.82
N ASP A 159 8.44 -12.57 23.60
CA ASP A 159 7.48 -13.59 24.00
C ASP A 159 6.06 -13.34 23.41
N LEU A 160 6.04 -12.82 22.16
CA LEU A 160 4.84 -12.48 21.37
C LEU A 160 4.90 -13.07 19.95
N GLY A 161 5.81 -14.04 19.70
CA GLY A 161 5.88 -14.75 18.41
C GLY A 161 4.64 -15.60 18.14
N TYR A 162 4.47 -16.04 16.90
CA TYR A 162 3.26 -16.74 16.45
C TYR A 162 2.85 -17.92 17.34
N GLU A 163 3.77 -18.79 17.68
CA GLU A 163 3.46 -19.97 18.52
C GLU A 163 2.97 -19.55 19.91
N ARG A 164 3.57 -18.48 20.48
CA ARG A 164 3.14 -17.94 21.76
C ARG A 164 1.78 -17.28 21.73
N LEU A 165 1.47 -16.59 20.61
CA LEU A 165 0.13 -16.00 20.41
C LEU A 165 -0.93 -17.08 20.20
N ARG A 166 -0.59 -18.21 19.57
CA ARG A 166 -1.49 -19.37 19.42
C ARG A 166 -1.87 -20.01 20.74
N GLU A 167 -1.03 -19.94 21.76
CA GLU A 167 -1.41 -20.41 23.10
C GLU A 167 -2.55 -19.55 23.70
N ALA A 168 -2.58 -18.25 23.40
CA ALA A 168 -3.65 -17.36 23.84
C ALA A 168 -4.91 -17.48 22.97
N LYS A 169 -4.74 -17.72 21.65
CA LYS A 169 -5.82 -17.90 20.68
C LYS A 169 -5.37 -18.86 19.58
N SER A 170 -5.84 -20.11 19.66
CA SER A 170 -5.37 -21.22 18.81
C SER A 170 -5.66 -21.02 17.32
N ASP A 171 -6.63 -20.20 16.98
CA ASP A 171 -7.09 -19.87 15.63
C ASP A 171 -6.72 -18.46 15.17
N ILE A 172 -5.74 -17.82 15.82
CA ILE A 172 -5.26 -16.47 15.44
C ILE A 172 -4.70 -16.47 14.03
N ILE A 173 -5.05 -15.44 13.26
CA ILE A 173 -4.40 -15.12 11.99
C ILE A 173 -3.28 -14.13 12.29
N MET A 174 -2.04 -14.46 11.94
CA MET A 174 -0.91 -13.55 12.12
C MET A 174 -0.32 -13.17 10.76
N VAL A 175 -0.26 -11.88 10.46
CA VAL A 175 0.36 -11.33 9.26
C VAL A 175 1.68 -10.70 9.64
N SER A 176 2.77 -11.34 9.24
CA SER A 176 4.14 -10.82 9.38
C SER A 176 4.57 -10.18 8.07
N MET A 177 5.02 -8.92 8.11
CA MET A 177 5.39 -8.10 6.94
C MET A 177 6.84 -7.60 7.04
N PRO A 178 7.85 -8.47 7.19
CA PRO A 178 9.24 -8.01 7.20
C PRO A 178 9.65 -7.54 5.80
N GLY A 179 10.71 -6.73 5.72
CA GLY A 179 11.16 -6.19 4.44
C GLY A 179 11.43 -7.24 3.38
N ALA A 180 12.19 -8.29 3.71
CA ALA A 180 12.61 -9.32 2.76
C ALA A 180 12.03 -10.73 3.04
N GLY A 181 10.97 -10.82 3.85
CA GLY A 181 10.40 -12.11 4.26
C GLY A 181 11.03 -12.67 5.55
N ILE A 182 10.39 -13.71 6.12
CA ILE A 182 10.84 -14.33 7.38
C ILE A 182 12.08 -15.22 7.15
N THR A 183 12.26 -15.70 5.95
CA THR A 183 13.30 -16.66 5.56
C THR A 183 14.21 -16.11 4.47
N GLY A 184 15.28 -16.82 4.16
CA GLY A 184 16.21 -16.46 3.10
C GLY A 184 17.40 -15.59 3.57
N PRO A 185 18.38 -15.36 2.68
CA PRO A 185 19.64 -14.69 3.02
C PRO A 185 19.45 -13.23 3.47
N LEU A 186 18.39 -12.56 3.01
CA LEU A 186 18.07 -11.16 3.33
C LEU A 186 17.07 -11.01 4.50
N SER A 187 16.64 -12.08 5.14
CA SER A 187 15.63 -12.02 6.21
C SER A 187 15.98 -11.05 7.35
N HIS A 188 17.28 -10.87 7.62
CA HIS A 188 17.78 -9.96 8.64
C HIS A 188 17.87 -8.50 8.17
N LEU A 189 17.57 -8.20 6.91
CA LEU A 189 17.68 -6.86 6.34
C LEU A 189 16.65 -5.93 6.98
N ARG A 190 17.13 -4.79 7.49
CA ARG A 190 16.28 -3.72 7.97
C ARG A 190 16.03 -2.73 6.83
N THR A 191 14.77 -2.51 6.49
CA THR A 191 14.36 -1.65 5.39
C THR A 191 13.37 -0.60 5.85
N TYR A 192 13.31 0.46 5.07
CA TYR A 192 12.22 1.44 5.04
C TYR A 192 11.75 1.58 3.60
N GLY A 193 10.62 2.24 3.38
CA GLY A 193 9.99 2.36 2.06
C GLY A 193 10.96 2.70 0.92
N ASN A 194 11.86 3.67 1.12
CA ASN A 194 12.83 4.08 0.10
C ASN A 194 13.85 2.97 -0.25
N SER A 195 14.34 2.23 0.76
CA SER A 195 15.28 1.13 0.49
C SER A 195 14.60 -0.07 -0.18
N LEU A 196 13.28 -0.24 0.05
CA LEU A 196 12.50 -1.27 -0.63
C LEU A 196 12.36 -1.01 -2.12
N GLY A 197 12.19 0.26 -2.54
CA GLY A 197 12.19 0.65 -3.96
C GLY A 197 13.47 0.21 -4.67
N GLY A 198 14.63 0.46 -4.05
CA GLY A 198 15.93 0.07 -4.60
C GLY A 198 16.10 -1.45 -4.76
N ILE A 199 15.84 -2.21 -3.70
CA ILE A 199 16.06 -3.68 -3.73
C ILE A 199 14.97 -4.45 -4.50
N SER A 200 13.84 -3.81 -4.83
CA SER A 200 12.78 -4.40 -5.67
C SER A 200 12.98 -4.17 -7.16
N GLY A 201 13.97 -3.36 -7.54
CA GLY A 201 14.25 -3.00 -8.94
C GLY A 201 13.40 -1.85 -9.48
N ILE A 202 12.47 -1.30 -8.71
CA ILE A 202 11.60 -0.19 -9.16
C ILE A 202 12.41 1.09 -9.40
N ASP A 203 13.33 1.41 -8.50
CA ASP A 203 14.14 2.63 -8.63
C ASP A 203 15.05 2.59 -9.86
N GLU A 204 15.55 1.40 -10.26
CA GLU A 204 16.40 1.25 -11.43
C GLU A 204 15.67 1.63 -12.73
N ILE A 205 14.37 1.37 -12.81
CA ILE A 205 13.56 1.70 -14.01
C ILE A 205 12.90 3.08 -13.94
N THR A 206 13.02 3.77 -12.81
CA THR A 206 12.42 5.08 -12.59
C THR A 206 13.46 6.18 -12.82
N GLY A 207 13.16 7.15 -13.69
CA GLY A 207 14.04 8.25 -14.05
C GLY A 207 14.19 8.45 -15.54
N TYR A 208 15.07 9.38 -15.95
CA TYR A 208 15.32 9.72 -17.34
C TYR A 208 16.51 8.96 -17.91
N TRP A 209 16.54 8.83 -19.22
CA TRP A 209 17.60 8.16 -19.94
C TRP A 209 18.95 8.86 -19.71
N GLY A 210 19.96 8.07 -19.28
CA GLY A 210 21.31 8.57 -19.02
C GLY A 210 21.51 9.20 -17.65
N ASP A 211 20.45 9.44 -16.90
CA ASP A 211 20.52 9.96 -15.53
C ASP A 211 20.64 8.83 -14.49
N ALA A 212 20.93 9.20 -13.25
CA ALA A 212 20.87 8.28 -12.12
C ALA A 212 19.46 7.76 -11.87
N PRO A 213 19.28 6.60 -11.19
CA PRO A 213 17.99 6.17 -10.69
C PRO A 213 17.32 7.28 -9.88
N CYS A 214 16.03 7.48 -10.09
CA CYS A 214 15.22 8.46 -9.37
C CYS A 214 14.24 7.74 -8.46
N PRO A 215 14.55 7.56 -7.16
CA PRO A 215 13.68 6.87 -6.24
C PRO A 215 12.32 7.56 -6.15
N MET A 216 11.25 6.78 -6.07
CA MET A 216 9.94 7.32 -5.71
C MET A 216 9.96 7.68 -4.24
N GLU A 217 9.92 8.99 -3.96
CA GLU A 217 9.88 9.50 -2.60
C GLU A 217 8.54 9.23 -1.90
N ASN A 218 8.42 9.68 -0.65
CA ASN A 218 7.22 9.56 0.19
C ASN A 218 6.79 8.13 0.55
N GLY A 219 7.71 7.15 0.48
CA GLY A 219 7.50 5.82 1.04
C GLY A 219 6.32 5.05 0.43
N PHE A 220 6.03 5.23 -0.87
CA PHE A 220 4.90 4.56 -1.55
C PHE A 220 4.87 3.04 -1.32
N ALA A 221 6.03 2.45 -1.06
CA ALA A 221 6.18 1.03 -0.79
C ALA A 221 5.35 0.58 0.42
N ASP A 222 5.35 1.37 1.50
CA ASP A 222 4.67 1.02 2.73
C ASP A 222 3.14 0.87 2.56
N PRO A 223 2.39 1.83 2.00
CA PRO A 223 0.95 1.67 1.79
C PRO A 223 0.62 0.60 0.77
N TYR A 224 1.44 0.40 -0.27
CA TYR A 224 1.25 -0.69 -1.22
C TYR A 224 1.38 -2.06 -0.54
N CYS A 225 2.44 -2.27 0.22
CA CYS A 225 2.65 -3.51 0.99
C CYS A 225 1.59 -3.69 2.08
N GLY A 226 1.14 -2.60 2.70
CA GLY A 226 0.01 -2.60 3.63
C GLY A 226 -1.27 -3.10 2.99
N ALA A 227 -1.59 -2.65 1.77
CA ALA A 227 -2.74 -3.14 1.02
C ALA A 227 -2.61 -4.62 0.64
N ALA A 228 -1.42 -5.07 0.22
CA ALA A 228 -1.14 -6.48 -0.07
C ALA A 228 -1.33 -7.37 1.18
N ALA A 229 -0.84 -6.91 2.33
CA ALA A 229 -1.02 -7.62 3.60
C ALA A 229 -2.48 -7.65 4.07
N ALA A 230 -3.21 -6.56 3.90
CA ALA A 230 -4.65 -6.54 4.18
C ALA A 230 -5.40 -7.53 3.29
N TRP A 231 -5.07 -7.59 1.99
CA TRP A 231 -5.63 -8.60 1.08
C TRP A 231 -5.31 -10.03 1.54
N ALA A 232 -4.07 -10.32 1.93
CA ALA A 232 -3.68 -11.63 2.46
C ALA A 232 -4.43 -11.96 3.77
N ALA A 233 -4.61 -10.97 4.65
CA ALA A 233 -5.43 -11.12 5.86
C ALA A 233 -6.89 -11.48 5.53
N LEU A 234 -7.50 -10.83 4.54
CA LEU A 234 -8.86 -11.15 4.09
C LEU A 234 -9.00 -12.57 3.57
N LEU A 235 -8.02 -13.07 2.79
CA LEU A 235 -7.99 -14.47 2.36
C LEU A 235 -7.89 -15.43 3.54
N ALA A 236 -7.09 -15.09 4.55
CA ALA A 236 -6.97 -15.90 5.76
C ALA A 236 -8.25 -15.87 6.62
N VAL A 237 -8.95 -14.73 6.67
CA VAL A 237 -10.28 -14.64 7.32
C VAL A 237 -11.28 -15.55 6.61
N GLU A 238 -11.30 -15.57 5.28
CA GLU A 238 -12.17 -16.48 4.53
C GLU A 238 -11.78 -17.95 4.74
N HIS A 239 -10.48 -18.26 4.78
CA HIS A 239 -10.01 -19.60 5.15
C HIS A 239 -10.46 -19.97 6.57
N HIS A 240 -10.30 -19.08 7.53
CA HIS A 240 -10.74 -19.27 8.92
C HIS A 240 -12.25 -19.52 9.00
N ARG A 241 -13.07 -18.73 8.30
CA ARG A 241 -14.53 -18.91 8.24
C ARG A 241 -14.95 -20.28 7.74
N ARG A 242 -14.15 -20.87 6.82
CA ARG A 242 -14.43 -22.19 6.22
C ARG A 242 -13.93 -23.36 7.07
N THR A 243 -12.81 -23.17 7.77
CA THR A 243 -12.07 -24.27 8.40
C THR A 243 -11.99 -24.19 9.91
N GLY A 244 -12.26 -23.04 10.51
CA GLY A 244 -12.02 -22.74 11.93
C GLY A 244 -10.53 -22.64 12.29
N ARG A 245 -9.62 -22.55 11.31
CA ARG A 245 -8.16 -22.57 11.54
C ARG A 245 -7.55 -21.21 11.20
N GLY A 246 -6.75 -20.69 12.14
CA GLY A 246 -5.85 -19.57 11.88
C GLY A 246 -4.59 -20.03 11.14
N GLN A 247 -3.77 -19.05 10.76
CA GLN A 247 -2.48 -19.30 10.09
C GLN A 247 -1.53 -18.13 10.27
N ARG A 248 -0.23 -18.40 10.11
CA ARG A 248 0.77 -17.34 9.92
C ARG A 248 0.92 -17.07 8.43
N ILE A 249 0.98 -15.81 8.07
CA ILE A 249 1.25 -15.30 6.71
C ILE A 249 2.61 -14.63 6.76
N ASP A 250 3.51 -15.03 5.89
CA ASP A 250 4.76 -14.31 5.59
C ASP A 250 4.53 -13.47 4.34
N CYS A 251 4.46 -12.14 4.51
CA CYS A 251 4.24 -11.18 3.45
C CYS A 251 5.51 -10.34 3.26
N SER A 252 6.44 -10.81 2.45
CA SER A 252 7.65 -10.07 2.09
C SER A 252 7.28 -8.78 1.37
N GLN A 253 7.65 -7.63 1.94
CA GLN A 253 7.38 -6.34 1.31
C GLN A 253 8.13 -6.19 -0.02
N GLN A 254 9.39 -6.63 -0.07
CA GLN A 254 10.19 -6.63 -1.29
C GLN A 254 9.54 -7.44 -2.41
N GLU A 255 9.07 -8.66 -2.12
CA GLU A 255 8.44 -9.52 -3.12
C GLU A 255 7.08 -8.99 -3.57
N ALA A 256 6.31 -8.36 -2.67
CA ALA A 256 5.08 -7.68 -3.02
C ALA A 256 5.34 -6.55 -4.03
N LEU A 257 6.39 -5.74 -3.82
CA LEU A 257 6.78 -4.68 -4.76
C LEU A 257 7.28 -5.22 -6.09
N MET A 258 8.02 -6.32 -6.12
CA MET A 258 8.50 -6.94 -7.35
C MET A 258 7.37 -7.34 -8.30
N GLN A 259 6.15 -7.57 -7.80
CA GLN A 259 5.00 -7.83 -8.67
C GLN A 259 4.73 -6.68 -9.65
N MET A 260 5.06 -5.43 -9.29
CA MET A 260 4.88 -4.26 -10.15
C MET A 260 5.78 -4.29 -11.38
N VAL A 261 6.92 -4.97 -11.31
CA VAL A 261 7.90 -5.07 -12.41
C VAL A 261 7.89 -6.44 -13.08
N GLY A 262 6.82 -7.22 -12.90
CA GLY A 262 6.64 -8.57 -13.43
C GLY A 262 7.03 -8.75 -14.90
N PRO A 263 6.52 -7.94 -15.86
CA PRO A 263 6.86 -8.05 -17.26
C PRO A 263 8.35 -7.86 -17.56
N LEU A 264 9.08 -7.10 -16.74
CA LEU A 264 10.48 -6.76 -17.01
C LEU A 264 11.43 -7.92 -16.73
N PHE A 265 11.24 -8.66 -15.65
CA PHE A 265 12.04 -9.87 -15.42
C PHE A 265 11.63 -11.03 -16.32
N MET A 266 10.38 -11.07 -16.78
CA MET A 266 9.98 -12.00 -17.86
C MET A 266 10.67 -11.66 -19.18
N ASP A 267 10.76 -10.38 -19.53
CA ASP A 267 11.48 -9.94 -20.73
C ASP A 267 12.98 -10.26 -20.65
N TYR A 268 13.58 -10.09 -19.48
CA TYR A 268 14.96 -10.52 -19.26
C TYR A 268 15.12 -12.05 -19.41
N SER A 269 14.25 -12.84 -18.79
CA SER A 269 14.36 -14.30 -18.78
C SER A 269 14.11 -14.92 -20.17
N LEU A 270 13.24 -14.32 -20.97
CA LEU A 270 12.84 -14.86 -22.28
C LEU A 270 13.66 -14.24 -23.45
N ASN A 271 14.00 -12.98 -23.35
CA ASN A 271 14.58 -12.21 -24.46
C ASN A 271 15.99 -11.67 -24.15
N GLY A 272 16.48 -11.83 -22.90
CA GLY A 272 17.78 -11.31 -22.46
C GLY A 272 17.84 -9.78 -22.41
N ARG A 273 16.67 -9.09 -22.40
CA ARG A 273 16.60 -7.63 -22.40
C ARG A 273 16.51 -7.08 -20.99
N THR A 274 17.39 -6.18 -20.64
CA THR A 274 17.34 -5.44 -19.39
C THR A 274 16.55 -4.15 -19.60
N ALA A 275 15.51 -3.96 -18.81
CA ALA A 275 14.79 -2.69 -18.79
C ALA A 275 15.68 -1.56 -18.24
N GLY A 276 15.44 -0.36 -18.69
CA GLY A 276 16.13 0.84 -18.23
C GLY A 276 15.16 2.01 -18.05
N ARG A 277 15.70 3.13 -17.63
CA ARG A 277 14.97 4.38 -17.45
C ARG A 277 14.61 5.00 -18.80
N VAL A 278 13.37 5.34 -19.00
CA VAL A 278 12.85 5.90 -20.26
C VAL A 278 12.18 7.26 -20.08
N GLY A 279 12.22 7.81 -18.87
CA GLY A 279 11.49 9.04 -18.50
C GLY A 279 9.99 8.84 -18.67
N ASN A 280 9.35 9.84 -19.28
CA ASN A 280 7.92 9.81 -19.55
C ASN A 280 7.54 9.14 -20.87
N ARG A 281 8.47 8.49 -21.57
CA ARG A 281 8.19 7.74 -22.80
C ARG A 281 7.55 6.39 -22.51
N HIS A 282 6.80 5.87 -23.45
CA HIS A 282 6.25 4.52 -23.31
C HIS A 282 7.37 3.46 -23.35
N PRO A 283 7.52 2.60 -22.31
CA PRO A 283 8.68 1.72 -22.16
C PRO A 283 8.82 0.67 -23.27
N LEU A 284 7.71 0.30 -23.92
CA LEU A 284 7.68 -0.70 -25.00
C LEU A 284 7.45 -0.06 -26.37
N GLY A 285 7.48 1.27 -26.48
CA GLY A 285 7.26 1.96 -27.76
C GLY A 285 5.86 1.77 -28.36
N ALA A 286 4.85 1.43 -27.53
CA ALA A 286 3.48 1.22 -28.01
C ALA A 286 2.67 2.52 -28.16
N ALA A 287 3.21 3.65 -27.72
CA ALA A 287 2.56 4.95 -27.80
C ALA A 287 3.56 6.06 -28.10
N ALA A 288 3.16 7.00 -28.96
CA ALA A 288 3.91 8.23 -29.23
C ALA A 288 2.97 9.28 -29.87
N PRO A 289 2.90 10.56 -29.34
CA PRO A 289 3.60 10.97 -28.13
C PRO A 289 3.12 10.21 -26.90
N HIS A 290 4.01 10.09 -25.93
CA HIS A 290 3.72 9.65 -24.58
C HIS A 290 4.66 10.44 -23.68
N GLY A 291 4.12 11.37 -22.90
CA GLY A 291 4.98 12.29 -22.16
C GLY A 291 4.22 13.29 -21.30
N VAL A 292 5.00 14.10 -20.60
CA VAL A 292 4.54 15.25 -19.83
C VAL A 292 5.12 16.50 -20.49
N PHE A 293 4.27 17.49 -20.75
CA PHE A 293 4.60 18.68 -21.53
C PHE A 293 4.27 19.94 -20.74
N PRO A 294 5.08 21.02 -20.86
CA PRO A 294 4.84 22.26 -20.15
C PRO A 294 3.57 22.95 -20.64
N CYS A 295 2.86 23.58 -19.72
CA CYS A 295 1.71 24.43 -19.99
C CYS A 295 1.97 25.88 -19.57
N GLN A 296 1.02 26.77 -19.82
CA GLN A 296 1.08 28.15 -19.40
C GLN A 296 1.06 28.26 -17.87
N GLY A 297 1.98 29.03 -17.30
CA GLY A 297 2.14 29.27 -15.88
C GLY A 297 3.46 28.72 -15.34
N ASP A 298 3.65 28.87 -14.03
CA ASP A 298 4.82 28.37 -13.34
C ASP A 298 4.55 26.93 -12.89
N ASP A 299 5.45 25.99 -13.24
CA ASP A 299 5.37 24.56 -12.91
C ASP A 299 4.01 23.93 -13.27
N ARG A 300 3.49 24.23 -14.47
CA ARG A 300 2.24 23.66 -14.98
C ARG A 300 2.51 22.70 -16.12
N TRP A 301 1.89 21.53 -16.05
CA TRP A 301 2.20 20.41 -16.94
C TRP A 301 0.92 19.66 -17.34
N ILE A 302 0.96 19.08 -18.56
CA ILE A 302 -0.05 18.15 -19.06
C ILE A 302 0.56 16.83 -19.46
N SER A 303 -0.04 15.72 -19.07
CA SER A 303 0.28 14.39 -19.57
C SER A 303 -0.51 14.13 -20.84
N ILE A 304 0.15 13.65 -21.90
CA ILE A 304 -0.48 13.30 -23.19
C ILE A 304 0.02 11.92 -23.61
N ALA A 305 -0.91 11.02 -23.99
CA ALA A 305 -0.58 9.71 -24.53
C ALA A 305 -1.42 9.42 -25.79
N VAL A 306 -0.75 8.94 -26.84
CA VAL A 306 -1.37 8.58 -28.13
C VAL A 306 -0.98 7.16 -28.50
N TYR A 307 -1.94 6.25 -28.45
CA TYR A 307 -1.76 4.83 -28.75
C TYR A 307 -2.20 4.46 -30.16
N THR A 308 -3.22 5.12 -30.69
CA THR A 308 -3.81 4.81 -31.99
C THR A 308 -3.58 5.89 -33.04
N ASN A 309 -3.80 5.54 -34.31
CA ASN A 309 -3.74 6.53 -35.39
C ASN A 309 -4.96 7.48 -35.36
N GLU A 310 -6.06 7.05 -34.81
CA GLU A 310 -7.26 7.86 -34.60
C GLU A 310 -6.99 8.94 -33.59
N GLU A 311 -6.38 8.59 -32.44
CA GLU A 311 -5.94 9.56 -31.42
C GLU A 311 -4.89 10.53 -31.98
N TRP A 312 -3.96 10.04 -32.82
CA TRP A 312 -3.00 10.92 -33.51
C TRP A 312 -3.71 11.93 -34.41
N LYS A 313 -4.68 11.50 -35.20
CA LYS A 313 -5.49 12.42 -36.03
C LYS A 313 -6.23 13.44 -35.17
N GLY A 314 -6.81 12.99 -34.06
CA GLY A 314 -7.46 13.87 -33.09
C GLY A 314 -6.51 14.93 -32.55
N LEU A 315 -5.29 14.55 -32.14
CA LEU A 315 -4.28 15.49 -31.69
C LEU A 315 -3.88 16.49 -32.79
N VAL A 316 -3.68 16.04 -34.01
CA VAL A 316 -3.36 16.91 -35.17
C VAL A 316 -4.49 17.90 -35.42
N GLN A 317 -5.74 17.46 -35.39
CA GLN A 317 -6.92 18.33 -35.54
C GLN A 317 -7.04 19.37 -34.41
N ALA A 318 -6.80 18.96 -33.17
CA ALA A 318 -6.80 19.86 -32.03
C ALA A 318 -5.73 20.97 -32.16
N MET A 319 -4.61 20.67 -32.79
CA MET A 319 -3.54 21.62 -33.11
C MET A 319 -3.83 22.50 -34.33
N GLY A 320 -4.93 22.28 -35.07
CA GLY A 320 -5.24 22.99 -36.31
C GLY A 320 -4.45 22.53 -37.54
N ASP A 321 -4.09 21.26 -37.59
CA ASP A 321 -3.39 20.59 -38.71
C ASP A 321 -2.06 21.26 -39.14
N PRO A 322 -1.10 21.48 -38.23
CA PRO A 322 0.12 22.15 -38.53
C PRO A 322 1.01 21.29 -39.41
N GLY A 323 1.64 21.91 -40.42
CA GLY A 323 2.45 21.19 -41.43
C GLY A 323 3.63 20.35 -40.91
N TRP A 324 4.12 20.65 -39.69
CA TRP A 324 5.19 19.88 -39.04
C TRP A 324 4.76 18.46 -38.62
N THR A 325 3.44 18.18 -38.56
CA THR A 325 2.92 16.84 -38.19
C THR A 325 3.06 15.79 -39.29
N ARG A 326 3.27 16.20 -40.57
CA ARG A 326 3.34 15.30 -41.72
C ARG A 326 4.38 14.19 -41.60
N PRO A 327 5.62 14.44 -41.09
CA PRO A 327 6.62 13.40 -40.89
C PRO A 327 6.29 12.38 -39.81
N PHE A 328 5.23 12.58 -39.04
CA PHE A 328 4.86 11.78 -37.87
C PHE A 328 3.55 10.97 -38.08
N ALA A 329 3.21 10.63 -39.31
CA ALA A 329 1.93 10.02 -39.67
C ALA A 329 1.72 8.61 -39.07
N SER A 330 2.78 7.79 -38.99
CA SER A 330 2.72 6.45 -38.39
C SER A 330 3.36 6.41 -37.00
N LEU A 331 3.04 5.38 -36.19
CA LEU A 331 3.67 5.18 -34.88
C LEU A 331 5.20 5.06 -35.00
N ASP A 332 5.70 4.29 -35.97
CA ASP A 332 7.13 4.11 -36.18
C ASP A 332 7.84 5.44 -36.49
N GLN A 333 7.21 6.28 -37.31
CA GLN A 333 7.73 7.62 -37.61
C GLN A 333 7.72 8.52 -36.35
N ARG A 334 6.69 8.45 -35.56
CA ARG A 334 6.62 9.18 -34.27
C ARG A 334 7.69 8.73 -33.29
N ILE A 335 7.91 7.42 -33.18
CA ILE A 335 8.97 6.85 -32.31
C ILE A 335 10.37 7.26 -32.85
N ALA A 336 10.62 7.12 -34.14
CA ALA A 336 11.90 7.47 -34.73
C ALA A 336 12.26 8.96 -34.58
N GLY A 337 11.24 9.84 -34.61
CA GLY A 337 11.39 11.28 -34.45
C GLY A 337 10.93 11.81 -33.09
N ILE A 338 10.92 11.00 -32.04
CA ILE A 338 10.26 11.29 -30.76
C ILE A 338 10.74 12.59 -30.10
N ASP A 339 12.03 12.91 -30.18
CA ASP A 339 12.59 14.12 -29.59
C ASP A 339 12.10 15.39 -30.31
N ALA A 340 12.07 15.37 -31.64
CA ALA A 340 11.52 16.47 -32.43
C ALA A 340 9.99 16.62 -32.18
N LEU A 341 9.28 15.50 -32.16
CA LEU A 341 7.85 15.49 -31.86
C LEU A 341 7.57 16.10 -30.47
N HIS A 342 8.30 15.69 -29.45
CA HIS A 342 8.14 16.22 -28.09
C HIS A 342 8.50 17.71 -28.01
N ALA A 343 9.54 18.16 -28.73
CA ALA A 343 9.89 19.58 -28.80
C ALA A 343 8.77 20.43 -29.43
N HIS A 344 8.19 19.97 -30.55
CA HIS A 344 7.03 20.64 -31.15
C HIS A 344 5.83 20.72 -30.23
N LEU A 345 5.53 19.61 -29.56
CA LEU A 345 4.41 19.55 -28.60
C LEU A 345 4.66 20.49 -27.41
N SER A 346 5.85 20.47 -26.82
CA SER A 346 6.20 21.36 -25.71
C SER A 346 6.03 22.82 -26.06
N ASN A 347 6.42 23.22 -27.27
CA ASN A 347 6.25 24.60 -27.75
C ASN A 347 4.76 24.94 -27.94
N TRP A 348 3.94 24.00 -28.37
CA TRP A 348 2.52 24.22 -28.57
C TRP A 348 1.76 24.26 -27.24
N THR A 349 1.97 23.28 -26.37
CA THR A 349 1.27 23.16 -25.08
C THR A 349 1.57 24.30 -24.13
N ALA A 350 2.77 24.89 -24.19
CA ALA A 350 3.18 26.03 -23.36
C ALA A 350 2.28 27.27 -23.53
N GLY A 351 1.51 27.36 -24.62
CA GLY A 351 0.56 28.44 -24.86
C GLY A 351 -0.81 28.27 -24.23
N PHE A 352 -1.07 27.16 -23.55
CA PHE A 352 -2.39 26.81 -23.00
C PHE A 352 -2.38 26.58 -21.51
N VAL A 353 -3.50 26.90 -20.87
CA VAL A 353 -3.81 26.45 -19.49
C VAL A 353 -4.01 24.94 -19.50
N ASP A 354 -3.37 24.22 -18.58
CA ASP A 354 -3.32 22.76 -18.52
C ASP A 354 -4.71 22.09 -18.55
N ARG A 355 -5.67 22.58 -17.78
CA ARG A 355 -7.02 22.04 -17.71
C ARG A 355 -7.81 22.30 -18.99
N GLU A 356 -7.73 23.51 -19.54
CA GLU A 356 -8.42 23.84 -20.80
C GLU A 356 -7.88 23.02 -21.96
N LEU A 357 -6.57 22.80 -21.99
CA LEU A 357 -5.93 21.95 -23.00
C LEU A 357 -6.33 20.47 -22.85
N ALA A 358 -6.43 19.97 -21.62
CA ALA A 358 -6.88 18.60 -21.37
C ALA A 358 -8.31 18.38 -21.87
N GLU A 359 -9.22 19.31 -21.58
CA GLU A 359 -10.61 19.28 -22.04
C GLU A 359 -10.69 19.34 -23.58
N LEU A 360 -9.91 20.22 -24.20
CA LEU A 360 -9.79 20.30 -25.66
C LEU A 360 -9.37 18.96 -26.25
N LEU A 361 -8.25 18.40 -25.75
CA LEU A 361 -7.67 17.15 -26.28
C LEU A 361 -8.61 15.95 -26.07
N GLN A 362 -9.26 15.84 -24.93
CA GLN A 362 -10.26 14.82 -24.65
C GLN A 362 -11.46 14.94 -25.59
N GLY A 363 -11.88 16.16 -25.95
CA GLY A 363 -12.92 16.42 -26.95
C GLY A 363 -12.57 15.89 -28.36
N TYR A 364 -11.29 15.77 -28.67
CA TYR A 364 -10.76 15.15 -29.90
C TYR A 364 -10.38 13.66 -29.72
N GLY A 365 -10.74 13.04 -28.59
CA GLY A 365 -10.48 11.63 -28.31
C GLY A 365 -9.03 11.31 -27.93
N VAL A 366 -8.25 12.31 -27.53
CA VAL A 366 -6.85 12.14 -27.09
C VAL A 366 -6.79 11.98 -25.59
N ALA A 367 -6.07 10.97 -25.11
CA ALA A 367 -5.83 10.80 -23.68
C ALA A 367 -4.88 11.89 -23.18
N ALA A 368 -5.42 12.81 -22.40
CA ALA A 368 -4.69 13.92 -21.79
C ALA A 368 -5.27 14.27 -20.42
N ALA A 369 -4.41 14.68 -19.48
CA ALA A 369 -4.81 15.14 -18.16
C ALA A 369 -3.80 16.14 -17.60
N PRO A 370 -4.23 17.17 -16.83
CA PRO A 370 -3.30 18.05 -16.14
C PRO A 370 -2.51 17.27 -15.07
N VAL A 371 -1.27 17.65 -14.82
CA VAL A 371 -0.49 17.17 -13.68
C VAL A 371 -0.82 18.09 -12.51
N LEU A 372 -1.57 17.56 -11.55
CA LEU A 372 -2.11 18.37 -10.45
C LEU A 372 -1.12 18.46 -9.28
N ASP A 373 -0.95 19.66 -8.77
CA ASP A 373 -0.39 19.88 -7.43
C ASP A 373 -1.43 19.59 -6.33
N VAL A 374 -1.03 19.64 -5.07
CA VAL A 374 -1.93 19.35 -3.93
C VAL A 374 -3.16 20.26 -3.90
N ALA A 375 -3.00 21.56 -4.22
CA ALA A 375 -4.11 22.50 -4.28
C ALA A 375 -5.10 22.15 -5.41
N GLY A 376 -4.55 21.73 -6.56
CA GLY A 376 -5.32 21.21 -7.69
C GLY A 376 -6.09 19.93 -7.34
N LEU A 377 -5.46 19.00 -6.60
CA LEU A 377 -6.15 17.80 -6.13
C LEU A 377 -7.34 18.10 -5.24
N LEU A 378 -7.18 19.01 -4.27
CA LEU A 378 -8.25 19.38 -3.32
C LEU A 378 -9.42 20.11 -3.99
N SER A 379 -9.19 20.82 -5.09
CA SER A 379 -10.20 21.59 -5.81
C SER A 379 -10.74 20.90 -7.07
N ASP A 380 -10.21 19.75 -7.46
CA ASP A 380 -10.63 19.05 -8.67
C ASP A 380 -12.09 18.58 -8.58
N PRO A 381 -12.95 18.90 -9.55
CA PRO A 381 -14.38 18.54 -9.53
C PRO A 381 -14.63 17.04 -9.38
N GLN A 382 -13.76 16.17 -9.95
CA GLN A 382 -13.87 14.72 -9.82
C GLN A 382 -13.64 14.28 -8.37
N TYR A 383 -12.61 14.83 -7.72
CA TYR A 383 -12.27 14.44 -6.35
C TYR A 383 -13.23 15.03 -5.33
N VAL A 384 -13.74 16.24 -5.58
CA VAL A 384 -14.83 16.86 -4.78
C VAL A 384 -16.09 16.00 -4.87
N ALA A 385 -16.55 15.67 -6.10
CA ALA A 385 -17.74 14.88 -6.31
C ALA A 385 -17.66 13.46 -5.72
N ARG A 386 -16.45 12.91 -5.59
CA ARG A 386 -16.20 11.60 -5.01
C ARG A 386 -15.92 11.63 -3.51
N GLU A 387 -15.89 12.81 -2.89
CA GLU A 387 -15.47 12.97 -1.48
C GLU A 387 -14.12 12.28 -1.23
N THR A 388 -13.17 12.49 -2.15
CA THR A 388 -11.83 11.90 -2.06
C THR A 388 -11.08 12.48 -0.86
N PHE A 389 -11.36 13.72 -0.53
CA PHE A 389 -10.86 14.41 0.65
C PHE A 389 -12.04 14.82 1.52
N ILE A 390 -11.92 14.65 2.82
CA ILE A 390 -12.96 14.98 3.81
C ILE A 390 -12.37 15.76 4.97
N GLU A 391 -13.16 16.63 5.55
CA GLU A 391 -12.82 17.30 6.82
C GLU A 391 -13.19 16.40 8.00
N VAL A 392 -12.26 16.25 8.93
CA VAL A 392 -12.48 15.53 10.19
C VAL A 392 -11.97 16.36 11.36
N THR A 393 -12.53 16.10 12.54
CA THR A 393 -12.03 16.71 13.78
C THR A 393 -11.02 15.76 14.41
N HIS A 394 -9.76 16.18 14.49
CA HIS A 394 -8.72 15.44 15.19
C HIS A 394 -9.04 15.34 16.70
N PRO A 395 -8.62 14.26 17.40
CA PRO A 395 -8.85 14.13 18.85
C PRO A 395 -8.36 15.29 19.71
N LEU A 396 -7.38 16.06 19.26
CA LEU A 396 -6.92 17.30 19.89
C LEU A 396 -7.82 18.52 19.63
N GLY A 397 -8.91 18.37 18.86
CA GLY A 397 -9.94 19.40 18.66
C GLY A 397 -9.74 20.33 17.45
N PHE A 398 -8.70 20.21 16.65
CA PHE A 398 -8.55 20.97 15.41
C PHE A 398 -9.17 20.26 14.20
N GLN A 399 -9.53 21.04 13.19
CA GLN A 399 -10.02 20.49 11.92
C GLN A 399 -8.84 20.14 11.00
N GLU A 400 -8.93 19.02 10.32
CA GLU A 400 -7.95 18.61 9.31
C GLU A 400 -8.64 17.96 8.11
N THR A 401 -8.04 18.11 6.94
CA THR A 401 -8.47 17.43 5.72
C THR A 401 -7.64 16.15 5.55
N ILE A 402 -8.32 15.01 5.51
CA ILE A 402 -7.72 13.71 5.22
C ILE A 402 -8.38 13.09 3.99
N TYR A 403 -7.78 12.03 3.45
CA TYR A 403 -8.45 11.32 2.37
C TYR A 403 -9.64 10.50 2.89
N GLY A 404 -10.74 10.56 2.14
CA GLY A 404 -11.95 9.80 2.39
C GLY A 404 -11.82 8.34 1.97
N ALA A 405 -12.92 7.60 2.01
CA ALA A 405 -12.95 6.22 1.57
C ALA A 405 -12.79 6.12 0.05
N TYR A 406 -11.67 5.57 -0.41
CA TYR A 406 -11.43 5.27 -1.83
C TYR A 406 -12.14 3.98 -2.28
N ILE A 407 -12.51 3.10 -1.36
CA ILE A 407 -13.37 1.93 -1.59
C ILE A 407 -14.80 2.35 -1.31
N LYS A 408 -15.63 2.46 -2.36
CA LYS A 408 -17.05 2.80 -2.24
C LYS A 408 -17.87 1.57 -2.56
N THR A 409 -18.67 1.13 -1.60
CA THR A 409 -19.52 -0.05 -1.74
C THR A 409 -20.99 0.36 -1.83
N SER A 410 -21.77 -0.34 -2.67
CA SER A 410 -23.19 0.00 -2.91
C SER A 410 -24.11 -0.33 -1.71
N ARG A 411 -23.62 -1.04 -0.71
CA ARG A 411 -24.41 -1.53 0.43
C ARG A 411 -23.84 -1.22 1.79
N SER A 412 -22.72 -0.53 1.85
CA SER A 412 -22.04 -0.16 3.09
C SER A 412 -21.59 1.28 3.00
N ASP A 413 -21.78 2.03 4.06
CA ASP A 413 -21.30 3.40 4.18
C ASP A 413 -20.01 3.39 5.00
N VAL A 414 -18.88 3.50 4.31
CA VAL A 414 -17.55 3.51 4.94
C VAL A 414 -17.28 4.89 5.51
N LYS A 415 -17.13 4.97 6.83
CA LYS A 415 -16.75 6.21 7.52
C LYS A 415 -15.27 6.19 7.86
N VAL A 416 -14.54 7.15 7.33
CA VAL A 416 -13.13 7.35 7.69
C VAL A 416 -13.05 8.06 9.02
N ARG A 417 -12.18 7.58 9.90
CA ARG A 417 -11.86 8.22 11.19
C ARG A 417 -10.49 8.88 11.08
N PRO A 418 -10.25 10.00 11.81
CA PRO A 418 -8.93 10.59 11.88
C PRO A 418 -7.90 9.60 12.45
N GLY A 419 -6.62 9.90 12.27
CA GLY A 419 -5.56 9.19 12.96
C GLY A 419 -5.67 9.40 14.47
N PRO A 420 -5.32 8.40 15.30
CA PRO A 420 -5.56 8.47 16.73
C PRO A 420 -4.51 9.32 17.45
N ALA A 421 -4.91 10.01 18.51
CA ALA A 421 -3.96 10.47 19.52
C ALA A 421 -3.32 9.26 20.23
N ILE A 422 -2.08 9.43 20.69
CA ILE A 422 -1.34 8.33 21.31
C ILE A 422 -2.01 7.85 22.61
N GLY A 423 -2.41 6.58 22.65
CA GLY A 423 -3.11 5.96 23.78
C GLY A 423 -4.58 6.34 23.91
N GLN A 424 -5.17 6.92 22.87
CA GLN A 424 -6.57 7.36 22.87
C GLN A 424 -7.54 6.28 23.32
N ASP A 425 -7.27 5.03 23.00
CA ASP A 425 -8.19 3.91 23.27
C ASP A 425 -7.80 3.08 24.49
N ASN A 426 -6.88 3.58 25.34
CA ASN A 426 -6.43 2.86 26.54
C ASN A 426 -7.58 2.47 27.47
N ASP A 427 -8.46 3.42 27.84
CA ASP A 427 -9.54 3.18 28.77
C ASP A 427 -10.57 2.17 28.21
N HIS A 428 -10.89 2.30 26.93
CA HIS A 428 -11.77 1.37 26.25
C HIS A 428 -11.16 -0.04 26.20
N VAL A 429 -9.91 -0.17 25.77
CA VAL A 429 -9.27 -1.48 25.60
C VAL A 429 -8.98 -2.13 26.96
N PHE A 430 -8.35 -1.41 27.87
CA PHE A 430 -7.98 -2.01 29.16
C PHE A 430 -9.15 -2.12 30.11
N GLY A 431 -10.02 -1.11 30.17
CA GLY A 431 -11.18 -1.07 31.05
C GLY A 431 -12.34 -1.93 30.55
N GLU A 432 -12.85 -1.62 29.34
CA GLU A 432 -14.06 -2.27 28.85
C GLU A 432 -13.78 -3.62 28.23
N LEU A 433 -12.81 -3.73 27.30
CA LEU A 433 -12.57 -4.98 26.57
C LEU A 433 -11.82 -6.02 27.42
N LEU A 434 -10.80 -5.62 28.19
CA LEU A 434 -10.01 -6.52 29.03
C LEU A 434 -10.53 -6.60 30.49
N GLY A 435 -11.50 -5.78 30.87
CA GLY A 435 -12.16 -5.82 32.19
C GLY A 435 -11.27 -5.43 33.36
N LEU A 436 -10.23 -4.60 33.13
CA LEU A 436 -9.38 -4.13 34.21
C LEU A 436 -10.09 -3.05 35.04
N SER A 437 -9.99 -3.14 36.37
CA SER A 437 -10.50 -2.07 37.23
C SER A 437 -9.65 -0.78 37.05
N GLU A 438 -10.28 0.38 37.25
CA GLU A 438 -9.58 1.68 37.25
C GLU A 438 -8.38 1.70 38.20
N ARG A 439 -8.49 1.08 39.39
CA ARG A 439 -7.36 0.95 40.31
C ARG A 439 -6.19 0.22 39.65
N ARG A 440 -6.49 -0.86 38.89
CA ARG A 440 -5.47 -1.64 38.23
C ARG A 440 -4.84 -0.84 37.07
N ILE A 441 -5.63 -0.12 36.30
CA ILE A 441 -5.12 0.76 35.22
C ILE A 441 -4.21 1.83 35.83
N ARG A 442 -4.62 2.52 36.90
CA ARG A 442 -3.75 3.51 37.58
C ARG A 442 -2.43 2.91 38.06
N GLN A 443 -2.46 1.67 38.58
CA GLN A 443 -1.22 0.99 38.99
C GLN A 443 -0.32 0.71 37.80
N LEU A 444 -0.88 0.23 36.68
CA LEU A 444 -0.11 -0.05 35.46
C LEU A 444 0.49 1.22 34.84
N VAL A 445 -0.16 2.37 34.99
CA VAL A 445 0.39 3.67 34.61
C VAL A 445 1.55 4.05 35.54
N ALA A 446 1.37 3.91 36.86
CA ALA A 446 2.44 4.21 37.83
C ALA A 446 3.67 3.32 37.64
N ASP A 447 3.46 2.08 37.20
CA ASP A 447 4.53 1.11 36.91
C ASP A 447 5.10 1.25 35.49
N GLU A 448 4.67 2.26 34.70
CA GLU A 448 5.07 2.50 33.31
C GLU A 448 4.87 1.27 32.40
N VAL A 449 3.86 0.48 32.66
CA VAL A 449 3.43 -0.64 31.81
C VAL A 449 2.55 -0.15 30.68
N ILE A 450 1.68 0.80 30.98
CA ILE A 450 0.87 1.63 30.07
C ILE A 450 1.14 3.10 30.37
N TYR A 451 0.78 4.01 29.48
CA TYR A 451 1.02 5.45 29.68
C TYR A 451 -0.26 6.25 29.51
#